data_38d4bfe1ebe427b38463d69873188dc1
#
_entry.id   38d4bfe1ebe427b38463d69873188dc1
#
_cell.length_a   1.000
_cell.length_b   1.000
_cell.length_c   1.000
_cell.angle_alpha   90.00
_cell.angle_beta   90.00
_cell.angle_gamma   90.00
#
_symmetry.space_group_name_H-M   'P 1'
#
loop_
_entity.id
_entity.type
_entity.pdbx_description
1 polymer ?
#
loop_
_entity_poly.entity_id
_entity_poly.type
_entity_poly.pdbx_seq_one_letter_code
_entity_poly.pdbx_strand_id
1 'polypeptide(L)'
;MPICPGADLSCTRIVIIGELLHRDPVRVGIHYNCKVVQTNVAIKQLISSDNNNNIIFWRHRGFWADLSFLSNDGVHLNDGGMLKYFKSVSSAVLHARHSIGNNINIP
;
A
#
# COMPACT_ATOMS: atom_id res chain seq x y z
N MET A 1 21.45 -7.27 15.01
CA MET A 1 21.24 -6.95 14.26
C MET A 1 21.91 -6.36 13.65
N PRO A 2 22.04 -6.53 12.94
CA PRO A 2 22.71 -6.01 12.30
C PRO A 2 22.44 -4.90 11.95
N ILE A 3 22.68 -4.38 12.29
CA ILE A 3 22.59 -3.31 11.99
C ILE A 3 23.36 -2.96 10.95
N CYS A 4 22.91 -2.30 10.12
CA CYS A 4 23.66 -1.86 9.09
C CYS A 4 24.74 -1.06 9.62
N PRO A 5 25.82 -1.37 9.21
CA PRO A 5 26.91 -0.66 9.63
C PRO A 5 26.77 0.68 9.06
N GLY A 6 27.09 1.56 9.57
CA GLY A 6 27.02 2.76 8.96
C GLY A 6 25.68 3.17 8.79
N ALA A 7 24.94 2.41 9.39
CA ALA A 7 23.66 2.48 9.26
C ALA A 7 23.10 3.72 8.97
N ASP A 8 23.50 4.48 9.31
CA ASP A 8 23.13 5.71 9.16
C ASP A 8 22.80 5.99 7.76
N LEU A 9 23.67 5.99 6.91
CA LEU A 9 23.45 6.52 5.61
C LEU A 9 23.13 5.48 4.60
N SER A 10 23.81 4.40 4.69
CA SER A 10 23.67 3.40 3.66
C SER A 10 22.49 2.51 3.88
N CYS A 11 21.83 2.61 5.02
CA CYS A 11 20.72 1.74 5.31
C CYS A 11 19.42 2.48 5.32
N THR A 12 19.14 3.10 4.24
CA THR A 12 17.84 3.72 4.07
C THR A 12 16.78 2.65 3.94
N ARG A 13 15.79 2.72 4.77
CA ARG A 13 14.66 1.79 4.70
C ARG A 13 13.45 2.54 4.23
N ILE A 14 12.73 1.91 3.33
CA ILE A 14 11.44 2.43 2.88
C ILE A 14 10.38 1.45 3.35
N VAL A 15 9.37 1.97 3.99
CA VAL A 15 8.21 1.19 4.39
C VAL A 15 7.06 1.57 3.49
N ILE A 16 6.45 0.60 2.88
CA ILE A 16 5.30 0.81 2.02
C ILE A 16 4.08 0.28 2.75
N ILE A 17 3.12 1.16 2.97
CA ILE A 17 1.87 0.78 3.58
C ILE A 17 0.81 0.80 2.49
N GLY A 18 0.28 -0.38 2.17
CA GLY A 18 -0.77 -0.48 1.17
C GLY A 18 -2.12 -0.10 1.75
N GLU A 19 -2.95 0.52 0.94
CA GLU A 19 -4.30 0.84 1.38
C GLU A 19 -5.12 -0.44 1.57
N LEU A 20 -6.10 -0.37 2.43
CA LEU A 20 -7.05 -1.44 2.60
C LEU A 20 -8.01 -1.46 1.42
N LEU A 21 -8.41 -2.65 1.00
CA LEU A 21 -9.30 -2.83 -0.13
C LEU A 21 -10.74 -3.00 0.32
N HIS A 22 -11.65 -2.65 -0.57
CA HIS A 22 -13.08 -2.83 -0.36
C HIS A 22 -13.45 -4.30 -0.39
N ARG A 23 -14.57 -4.60 0.22
CA ARG A 23 -15.21 -5.92 0.15
C ARG A 23 -16.62 -5.75 -0.36
N ASP A 24 -17.27 -6.85 -0.69
CA ASP A 24 -18.64 -6.83 -1.15
C ASP A 24 -19.56 -6.41 0.01
N PRO A 25 -20.26 -5.28 -0.09
CA PRO A 25 -21.09 -4.81 1.01
C PRO A 25 -22.23 -5.77 1.36
N VAL A 26 -22.65 -6.59 0.42
CA VAL A 26 -23.67 -7.61 0.71
C VAL A 26 -23.14 -8.64 1.69
N ARG A 27 -21.84 -8.89 1.67
CA ARG A 27 -21.23 -9.90 2.54
C ARG A 27 -20.77 -9.34 3.88
N VAL A 28 -20.30 -8.11 3.91
CA VAL A 28 -19.70 -7.55 5.12
C VAL A 28 -20.54 -6.45 5.76
N GLY A 29 -21.62 -6.05 5.12
CA GLY A 29 -22.46 -4.97 5.63
C GLY A 29 -22.06 -3.61 5.06
N ILE A 30 -23.04 -2.70 5.08
CA ILE A 30 -22.86 -1.41 4.41
C ILE A 30 -21.84 -0.51 5.08
N HIS A 31 -21.54 -0.73 6.35
CA HIS A 31 -20.62 0.15 7.07
C HIS A 31 -19.15 -0.27 6.93
N TYR A 32 -18.90 -1.48 6.48
CA TYR A 32 -17.52 -1.97 6.42
C TYR A 32 -16.64 -1.12 5.50
N ASN A 33 -17.10 -0.88 4.29
CA ASN A 33 -16.32 -0.11 3.33
C ASN A 33 -16.18 1.35 3.75
N CYS A 34 -17.15 1.88 4.47
CA CYS A 34 -16.99 3.23 5.03
C CYS A 34 -15.85 3.28 6.04
N LYS A 35 -15.73 2.24 6.85
CA LYS A 35 -14.61 2.15 7.80
C LYS A 35 -13.28 1.98 7.09
N VAL A 36 -13.27 1.24 5.98
CA VAL A 36 -12.07 1.10 5.16
C VAL A 36 -11.62 2.46 4.64
N VAL A 37 -12.55 3.25 4.11
CA VAL A 37 -12.22 4.59 3.61
C VAL A 37 -11.68 5.46 4.73
N GLN A 38 -12.35 5.48 5.87
CA GLN A 38 -11.92 6.28 7.01
C GLN A 38 -10.54 5.86 7.50
N THR A 39 -10.29 4.56 7.55
CA THR A 39 -8.99 4.04 7.99
C THR A 39 -7.90 4.43 7.02
N ASN A 40 -8.16 4.31 5.72
CA ASN A 40 -7.18 4.70 4.71
C ASN A 40 -6.87 6.19 4.78
N VAL A 41 -7.86 7.01 4.99
CA VAL A 41 -7.66 8.46 5.15
C VAL A 41 -6.82 8.75 6.39
N ALA A 42 -7.14 8.08 7.50
CA ALA A 42 -6.39 8.28 8.74
C ALA A 42 -4.93 7.87 8.60
N ILE A 43 -4.66 6.75 7.96
CA ILE A 43 -3.30 6.30 7.72
C ILE A 43 -2.55 7.30 6.85
N LYS A 44 -3.19 7.76 5.79
CA LYS A 44 -2.58 8.73 4.88
C LYS A 44 -2.24 10.03 5.60
N GLN A 45 -3.14 10.48 6.47
CA GLN A 45 -2.91 11.69 7.24
C GLN A 45 -1.76 11.53 8.22
N LEU A 46 -1.67 10.38 8.89
CA LEU A 46 -0.58 10.11 9.81
C LEU A 46 0.76 10.12 9.07
N ILE A 47 0.80 9.51 7.90
CA ILE A 47 2.03 9.50 7.09
C ILE A 47 2.39 10.91 6.66
N SER A 48 1.42 11.70 6.25
CA SER A 48 1.67 13.06 5.78
C SER A 48 2.14 13.99 6.89
N SER A 49 1.69 13.75 8.11
CA SER A 49 2.08 14.59 9.23
C SER A 49 3.42 14.19 9.83
N ASP A 50 3.96 13.06 9.44
CA ASP A 50 5.26 12.63 9.90
C ASP A 50 6.31 13.21 8.98
N ASN A 51 7.37 13.75 9.56
CA ASN A 51 8.47 14.27 8.77
C ASN A 51 9.37 13.18 8.19
N ASN A 52 9.03 11.94 8.46
CA ASN A 52 9.83 10.84 8.01
C ASN A 52 9.46 10.52 6.56
N ASN A 53 10.38 10.71 5.65
CA ASN A 53 10.13 10.47 4.23
C ASN A 53 10.28 9.01 3.85
N ASN A 54 10.45 8.13 4.83
CA ASN A 54 10.69 6.72 4.55
C ASN A 54 9.42 5.90 4.47
N ILE A 55 8.26 6.51 4.67
CA ILE A 55 6.99 5.79 4.64
C ILE A 55 6.19 6.25 3.44
N ILE A 56 5.76 5.29 2.63
CA ILE A 56 4.96 5.56 1.45
C ILE A 56 3.61 4.91 1.63
N PHE A 57 2.54 5.67 1.41
CA PHE A 57 1.20 5.11 1.37
C PHE A 57 0.89 4.77 -0.08
N TRP A 58 0.60 3.50 -0.35
CA TRP A 58 0.40 3.03 -1.71
C TRP A 58 -1.05 2.70 -1.98
N ARG A 59 -1.62 3.32 -2.99
CA ARG A 59 -2.99 3.04 -3.40
C ARG A 59 -2.98 1.96 -4.47
N HIS A 60 -3.82 0.97 -4.28
CA HIS A 60 -4.00 -0.11 -5.25
C HIS A 60 -5.06 0.31 -6.24
N ARG A 61 -4.67 1.01 -7.27
CA ARG A 61 -5.60 1.57 -8.22
C ARG A 61 -6.38 0.48 -8.94
N GLY A 62 -7.63 0.79 -9.24
CA GLY A 62 -8.46 -0.10 -10.02
C GLY A 62 -9.22 -1.13 -9.24
N PHE A 63 -9.13 -1.11 -7.92
CA PHE A 63 -9.93 -2.02 -7.09
C PHE A 63 -11.19 -1.39 -6.53
N TRP A 64 -11.29 -0.07 -6.57
CA TRP A 64 -12.43 0.60 -5.96
C TRP A 64 -13.69 0.35 -6.75
N ALA A 65 -14.73 -0.09 -6.06
CA ALA A 65 -16.03 -0.34 -6.64
C ALA A 65 -16.07 -1.44 -7.69
N ASP A 66 -14.97 -2.13 -7.93
CA ASP A 66 -14.96 -3.22 -8.89
C ASP A 66 -14.93 -4.54 -8.14
N LEU A 67 -16.10 -5.08 -7.89
CA LEU A 67 -16.25 -6.31 -7.13
C LEU A 67 -15.90 -7.55 -7.94
N SER A 68 -15.65 -7.42 -9.23
CA SER A 68 -15.30 -8.56 -10.08
C SER A 68 -13.96 -9.17 -9.71
N PHE A 69 -13.14 -8.48 -8.92
CA PHE A 69 -11.86 -9.02 -8.45
C PHE A 69 -11.99 -9.83 -7.17
N LEU A 70 -13.20 -9.90 -6.61
CA LEU A 70 -13.43 -10.67 -5.39
C LEU A 70 -13.90 -12.08 -5.73
N SER A 71 -13.57 -13.02 -4.84
CA SER A 71 -14.09 -14.37 -4.96
C SER A 71 -15.56 -14.39 -4.58
N ASN A 72 -16.16 -15.56 -4.65
CA ASN A 72 -17.57 -15.73 -4.34
C ASN A 72 -17.94 -15.36 -2.92
N ASP A 73 -16.97 -15.37 -2.01
CA ASP A 73 -17.24 -14.97 -0.62
C ASP A 73 -17.32 -13.46 -0.45
N GLY A 74 -16.99 -12.68 -1.48
CA GLY A 74 -17.04 -11.22 -1.40
C GLY A 74 -15.96 -10.60 -0.53
N VAL A 75 -15.00 -11.38 -0.09
CA VAL A 75 -13.97 -10.96 0.85
C VAL A 75 -12.58 -11.13 0.29
N HIS A 76 -12.28 -12.30 -0.22
CA HIS A 76 -10.95 -12.60 -0.75
C HIS A 76 -10.87 -12.27 -2.23
N LEU A 77 -9.68 -11.96 -2.69
CA LEU A 77 -9.45 -11.72 -4.12
C LEU A 77 -9.53 -13.05 -4.87
N ASN A 78 -10.12 -13.01 -6.05
CA ASN A 78 -10.07 -14.16 -6.96
C ASN A 78 -8.71 -14.15 -7.69
N ASP A 79 -8.52 -15.08 -8.61
CA ASP A 79 -7.24 -15.20 -9.31
C ASP A 79 -6.87 -13.93 -10.07
N GLY A 80 -7.85 -13.33 -10.76
CA GLY A 80 -7.61 -12.07 -11.46
C GLY A 80 -7.26 -10.93 -10.51
N GLY A 81 -7.95 -10.88 -9.38
CA GLY A 81 -7.68 -9.91 -8.34
C GLY A 81 -6.31 -10.08 -7.72
N MET A 82 -5.91 -11.33 -7.47
CA MET A 82 -4.59 -11.62 -6.93
C MET A 82 -3.49 -11.18 -7.89
N LEU A 83 -3.68 -11.45 -9.18
CA LEU A 83 -2.71 -11.03 -10.18
C LEU A 83 -2.59 -9.51 -10.23
N LYS A 84 -3.72 -8.82 -10.21
CA LYS A 84 -3.73 -7.36 -10.21
C LYS A 84 -3.07 -6.80 -8.96
N TYR A 85 -3.39 -7.39 -7.82
CA TYR A 85 -2.80 -6.97 -6.55
C TYR A 85 -1.28 -7.16 -6.58
N PHE A 86 -0.83 -8.30 -7.07
CA PHE A 86 0.59 -8.60 -7.18
C PHE A 86 1.31 -7.58 -8.07
N LYS A 87 0.70 -7.22 -9.19
CA LYS A 87 1.26 -6.19 -10.07
C LYS A 87 1.33 -4.84 -9.37
N SER A 88 0.33 -4.52 -8.58
CA SER A 88 0.32 -3.27 -7.82
C SER A 88 1.45 -3.23 -6.79
N VAL A 89 1.66 -4.33 -6.08
CA VAL A 89 2.75 -4.43 -5.10
C VAL A 89 4.10 -4.30 -5.80
N SER A 90 4.25 -4.94 -6.96
CA SER A 90 5.49 -4.82 -7.73
C SER A 90 5.74 -3.38 -8.15
N SER A 91 4.70 -2.67 -8.54
CA SER A 91 4.84 -1.26 -8.89
C SER A 91 5.25 -0.41 -7.69
N ALA A 92 4.72 -0.74 -6.52
CA ALA A 92 5.09 -0.02 -5.30
C ALA A 92 6.57 -0.22 -4.99
N VAL A 93 7.06 -1.44 -5.14
CA VAL A 93 8.47 -1.73 -4.89
C VAL A 93 9.36 -0.97 -5.88
N LEU A 94 8.97 -0.94 -7.15
CA LEU A 94 9.72 -0.19 -8.15
C LEU A 94 9.73 1.31 -7.84
N HIS A 95 8.59 1.83 -7.41
CA HIS A 95 8.49 3.24 -7.02
C HIS A 95 9.45 3.55 -5.86
N ALA A 96 9.48 2.68 -4.86
CA ALA A 96 10.37 2.86 -3.72
C ALA A 96 11.83 2.80 -4.15
N ARG A 97 12.18 1.88 -5.07
CA ARG A 97 13.55 1.79 -5.57
C ARG A 97 13.95 3.05 -6.31
N HIS A 98 13.06 3.61 -7.11
CA HIS A 98 13.33 4.87 -7.80
C HIS A 98 13.57 6.00 -6.81
N SER A 99 12.79 6.06 -5.76
CA SER A 99 12.96 7.09 -4.74
C SER A 99 14.33 6.99 -4.08
N ILE A 100 14.75 5.77 -3.75
CA ILE A 100 16.07 5.56 -3.17
C ILE A 100 17.15 5.94 -4.17
N GLY A 101 17.01 5.48 -5.40
CA GLY A 101 17.98 5.77 -6.43
C GLY A 101 18.13 7.25 -6.70
N ASN A 102 17.01 7.97 -6.73
CA ASN A 102 17.05 9.40 -6.94
C ASN A 102 17.76 10.11 -5.79
N ASN A 103 17.49 9.68 -4.57
CA ASN A 103 18.14 10.27 -3.41
C ASN A 103 19.64 9.99 -3.41
N ILE A 104 20.02 8.79 -3.83
CA ILE A 104 21.42 8.42 -3.85
C ILE A 104 22.16 9.15 -4.95
N ASN A 105 21.51 9.37 -6.06
CA ASN A 105 22.16 9.97 -7.21
C ASN A 105 22.28 11.48 -7.12
N ILE A 106 21.74 12.05 -6.10
CA ILE A 106 21.89 13.46 -5.95
C ILE A 106 23.33 13.74 -5.60
N PRO A 107 23.98 14.51 -6.38
CA PRO A 107 25.40 14.77 -6.18
C PRO A 107 25.64 15.53 -4.92
#